data_034fe96fb1d477a41d690ddd51430851
#
_entry.id   034fe96fb1d477a41d690ddd51430851
#
_cell.length_a   1.000
_cell.length_b   1.000
_cell.length_c   1.000
_cell.angle_alpha   90.00
_cell.angle_beta   90.00
_cell.angle_gamma   90.00
#
_symmetry.space_group_name_H-M   'P 1'
#
loop_
_entity.id
_entity.type
_entity.pdbx_description
1 polymer ?
#
loop_
_entity_poly.entity_id
_entity_poly.type
_entity_poly.pdbx_seq_one_letter_code
_entity_poly.pdbx_strand_id
1 'polypeptide(L)'
;MSIQIKSGASPQDVLITGRIDTLTAGEFEEQVLPLITPETPSITLNCSGVDYISSSGLRVFILADKKSQEYNGTITIVGLNDFLKDIFDVSGLTGFFTFD
;
A
#
# COMPACT_ATOMS: atom_id res chain seq x y z
N MET A 1 13.35 12.40 -3.99
CA MET A 1 13.55 11.28 -3.07
C MET A 1 12.68 10.11 -3.52
N SER A 2 13.29 8.96 -3.70
CA SER A 2 12.55 7.78 -4.08
C SER A 2 12.09 7.02 -2.83
N ILE A 3 11.07 6.18 -3.01
CA ILE A 3 10.64 5.28 -1.94
C ILE A 3 11.50 4.02 -2.01
N GLN A 4 11.53 3.27 -0.91
CA GLN A 4 12.17 1.98 -0.87
C GLN A 4 11.12 0.92 -0.56
N ILE A 5 11.15 -0.17 -1.32
CA ILE A 5 10.24 -1.27 -1.14
C ILE A 5 11.06 -2.55 -1.01
N LYS A 6 10.86 -3.26 0.10
CA LYS A 6 11.61 -4.48 0.40
C LYS A 6 10.66 -5.58 0.79
N SER A 7 11.00 -6.82 0.41
CA SER A 7 10.28 -7.99 0.88
C SER A 7 10.56 -8.18 2.37
N GLY A 8 9.52 -8.51 3.13
CA GLY A 8 9.64 -8.82 4.55
C GLY A 8 9.95 -10.30 4.79
N ALA A 9 9.42 -10.83 5.88
CA ALA A 9 9.66 -12.21 6.28
C ALA A 9 9.07 -13.24 5.31
N SER A 10 8.06 -12.84 4.55
CA SER A 10 7.46 -13.69 3.52
C SER A 10 7.24 -12.87 2.26
N PRO A 11 6.98 -13.51 1.10
CA PRO A 11 6.71 -12.78 -0.14
C PRO A 11 5.49 -11.87 -0.05
N GLN A 12 4.58 -12.15 0.87
CA GLN A 12 3.38 -11.32 1.06
C GLN A 12 3.63 -10.07 1.88
N ASP A 13 4.74 -10.00 2.61
CA ASP A 13 5.05 -8.86 3.46
C ASP A 13 5.93 -7.87 2.71
N VAL A 14 5.47 -6.63 2.59
CA VAL A 14 6.18 -5.60 1.84
C VAL A 14 6.42 -4.41 2.77
N LEU A 15 7.67 -4.06 2.95
CA LEU A 15 8.05 -2.89 3.75
C LEU A 15 8.23 -1.70 2.81
N ILE A 16 7.51 -0.62 3.10
CA ILE A 16 7.58 0.62 2.33
C ILE A 16 8.16 1.70 3.22
N THR A 17 9.17 2.41 2.75
CA THR A 17 9.75 3.54 3.46
C THR A 17 9.84 4.73 2.54
N GLY A 18 9.72 5.92 3.12
CA GLY A 18 9.87 7.17 2.40
C GLY A 18 8.56 7.90 2.25
N ARG A 19 8.47 8.65 1.18
CA ARG A 19 7.38 9.58 0.93
C ARG A 19 6.65 9.14 -0.35
N ILE A 20 5.34 8.90 -0.24
CA ILE A 20 4.54 8.54 -1.42
C ILE A 20 3.80 9.81 -1.87
N ASP A 21 4.42 10.53 -2.79
CA ASP A 21 3.88 11.77 -3.32
C ASP A 21 3.67 11.65 -4.82
N THR A 22 3.37 12.77 -5.47
CA THR A 22 3.10 12.78 -6.91
C THR A 22 4.29 12.26 -7.73
N LEU A 23 5.51 12.48 -7.24
CA LEU A 23 6.73 12.05 -7.96
C LEU A 23 7.03 10.56 -7.74
N THR A 24 6.71 10.03 -6.56
CA THR A 24 7.06 8.65 -6.23
C THR A 24 5.89 7.66 -6.41
N ALA A 25 4.67 8.16 -6.62
CA ALA A 25 3.50 7.29 -6.78
C ALA A 25 3.64 6.31 -7.94
N GLY A 26 4.24 6.74 -9.05
CA GLY A 26 4.47 5.87 -10.20
C GLY A 26 5.44 4.74 -9.88
N GLU A 27 6.50 5.05 -9.16
CA GLU A 27 7.47 4.06 -8.71
C GLU A 27 6.81 3.06 -7.75
N PHE A 28 6.00 3.56 -6.83
CA PHE A 28 5.24 2.73 -5.91
C PHE A 28 4.33 1.77 -6.66
N GLU A 29 3.59 2.28 -7.64
CA GLU A 29 2.71 1.46 -8.47
C GLU A 29 3.50 0.37 -9.20
N GLU A 30 4.60 0.73 -9.84
CA GLU A 30 5.43 -0.20 -10.62
C GLU A 30 6.03 -1.31 -9.77
N GLN A 31 6.29 -1.04 -8.49
CA GLN A 31 6.92 -2.02 -7.62
C GLN A 31 5.90 -2.86 -6.84
N VAL A 32 4.73 -2.32 -6.54
CA VAL A 32 3.76 -3.00 -5.70
C VAL A 32 2.78 -3.84 -6.50
N LEU A 33 2.23 -3.30 -7.59
CA LEU A 33 1.20 -4.03 -8.33
C LEU A 33 1.67 -5.38 -8.87
N PRO A 34 2.92 -5.53 -9.38
CA PRO A 34 3.37 -6.84 -9.85
C PRO A 34 3.50 -7.89 -8.75
N LEU A 35 3.52 -7.47 -7.47
CA LEU A 35 3.60 -8.41 -6.35
C LEU A 35 2.26 -9.11 -6.10
N ILE A 36 1.19 -8.55 -6.59
CA ILE A 36 -0.15 -9.12 -6.43
C ILE A 36 -0.42 -10.03 -7.61
N THR A 37 -0.43 -11.34 -7.36
CA THR A 37 -0.58 -12.36 -8.40
C THR A 37 -1.64 -13.37 -7.97
N PRO A 38 -2.11 -14.24 -8.88
CA PRO A 38 -3.04 -15.30 -8.47
C PRO A 38 -2.48 -16.23 -7.38
N GLU A 39 -1.16 -16.38 -7.34
CA GLU A 39 -0.49 -17.19 -6.33
C GLU A 39 -0.30 -16.43 -5.02
N THR A 40 -0.25 -15.10 -5.08
CA THR A 40 -0.07 -14.23 -3.92
C THR A 40 -1.06 -13.09 -3.99
N PRO A 41 -2.36 -13.39 -3.83
CA PRO A 41 -3.38 -12.36 -4.00
C PRO A 41 -3.51 -11.40 -2.83
N SER A 42 -3.07 -11.83 -1.64
CA SER A 42 -3.15 -11.00 -0.44
C SER A 42 -1.75 -10.60 -0.03
N ILE A 43 -1.53 -9.30 0.17
CA ILE A 43 -0.24 -8.80 0.63
C ILE A 43 -0.45 -7.87 1.82
N THR A 44 0.59 -7.74 2.62
CA THR A 44 0.62 -6.83 3.76
C THR A 44 1.61 -5.72 3.44
N LEU A 45 1.14 -4.48 3.48
CA LEU A 45 1.95 -3.31 3.23
C LEU A 45 2.31 -2.67 4.58
N ASN A 46 3.56 -2.79 4.97
CA ASN A 46 4.04 -2.19 6.21
C ASN A 46 4.47 -0.76 5.89
N CYS A 47 3.71 0.19 6.40
CA CYS A 47 3.90 1.62 6.15
C CYS A 47 4.51 2.35 7.33
N SER A 48 5.14 1.63 8.27
CA SER A 48 5.72 2.25 9.46
C SER A 48 6.83 3.25 9.12
N GLY A 49 7.47 3.10 7.97
CA GLY A 49 8.50 4.03 7.50
C GLY A 49 7.98 5.07 6.51
N VAL A 50 6.66 5.16 6.30
CA VAL A 50 6.08 6.11 5.37
C VAL A 50 5.71 7.39 6.11
N ASP A 51 6.18 8.53 5.59
CA ASP A 51 5.95 9.85 6.21
C ASP A 51 4.74 10.56 5.65
N TYR A 52 4.39 10.28 4.40
CA TYR A 52 3.37 11.05 3.71
C TYR A 52 2.80 10.24 2.55
N ILE A 53 1.51 10.38 2.31
CA ILE A 53 0.82 9.77 1.18
C ILE A 53 -0.02 10.84 0.50
N SER A 54 0.24 11.09 -0.79
CA SER A 54 -0.53 12.03 -1.59
C SER A 54 -1.79 11.36 -2.13
N SER A 55 -2.66 12.16 -2.77
CA SER A 55 -3.83 11.61 -3.45
C SER A 55 -3.41 10.65 -4.56
N SER A 56 -2.31 10.93 -5.26
CA SER A 56 -1.75 10.01 -6.25
C SER A 56 -1.33 8.69 -5.62
N GLY A 57 -0.75 8.74 -4.40
CA GLY A 57 -0.40 7.55 -3.65
C GLY A 57 -1.60 6.76 -3.21
N LEU A 58 -2.64 7.45 -2.72
CA LEU A 58 -3.90 6.78 -2.33
C LEU A 58 -4.50 6.02 -3.50
N ARG A 59 -4.42 6.60 -4.70
CA ARG A 59 -4.91 5.94 -5.91
C ARG A 59 -4.22 4.59 -6.12
N VAL A 60 -2.91 4.52 -5.87
CA VAL A 60 -2.17 3.26 -6.03
C VAL A 60 -2.64 2.22 -5.01
N PHE A 61 -2.93 2.63 -3.77
CA PHE A 61 -3.52 1.71 -2.79
C PHE A 61 -4.86 1.17 -3.28
N ILE A 62 -5.70 2.02 -3.88
CA ILE A 62 -6.97 1.58 -4.45
C ILE A 62 -6.76 0.59 -5.59
N LEU A 63 -5.79 0.84 -6.47
CA LEU A 63 -5.47 -0.07 -7.56
C LEU A 63 -4.97 -1.42 -7.03
N ALA A 64 -4.17 -1.39 -5.97
CA ALA A 64 -3.70 -2.62 -5.34
C ALA A 64 -4.87 -3.43 -4.77
N ASP A 65 -5.82 -2.77 -4.11
CA ASP A 65 -6.99 -3.42 -3.57
C ASP A 65 -7.83 -4.07 -4.68
N LYS A 66 -8.05 -3.35 -5.77
CA LYS A 66 -8.82 -3.88 -6.90
C LYS A 66 -8.14 -5.11 -7.51
N LYS A 67 -6.83 -5.05 -7.68
CA LYS A 67 -6.09 -6.17 -8.25
C LYS A 67 -6.15 -7.38 -7.34
N SER A 68 -6.00 -7.16 -6.03
CA SER A 68 -6.11 -8.21 -5.04
C SER A 68 -7.48 -8.88 -5.08
N GLN A 69 -8.54 -8.08 -5.18
CA GLN A 69 -9.90 -8.61 -5.22
C GLN A 69 -10.16 -9.47 -6.45
N GLU A 70 -9.51 -9.18 -7.58
CA GLU A 70 -9.64 -9.99 -8.78
C GLU A 70 -9.22 -11.45 -8.53
N TYR A 71 -8.33 -11.66 -7.55
CA TYR A 71 -7.84 -12.99 -7.19
C TYR A 71 -8.36 -13.43 -5.82
N ASN A 72 -9.43 -12.79 -5.33
CA ASN A 72 -10.06 -13.08 -4.03
C ASN A 72 -9.13 -12.85 -2.84
N GLY A 73 -8.23 -11.87 -2.96
CA GLY A 73 -7.30 -11.52 -1.91
C GLY A 73 -7.72 -10.30 -1.12
N THR A 74 -6.87 -9.91 -0.19
CA THR A 74 -7.09 -8.75 0.69
C THR A 74 -5.78 -8.00 0.86
N ILE A 75 -5.85 -6.67 0.88
CA ILE A 75 -4.69 -5.84 1.20
C ILE A 75 -4.77 -5.47 2.69
N THR A 76 -3.72 -5.79 3.42
CA THR A 76 -3.59 -5.40 4.83
C THR A 76 -2.55 -4.30 4.93
N ILE A 77 -2.87 -3.23 5.66
CA ILE A 77 -1.97 -2.11 5.86
C ILE A 77 -1.63 -2.04 7.35
N VAL A 78 -0.35 -2.04 7.66
CA VAL A 78 0.12 -1.95 9.05
C VAL A 78 1.06 -0.76 9.20
N GLY A 79 1.17 -0.25 10.41
CA GLY A 79 2.16 0.75 10.75
C GLY A 79 1.85 2.18 10.34
N LEU A 80 0.63 2.47 9.89
CA LEU A 80 0.26 3.86 9.60
C LEU A 80 0.26 4.67 10.89
N ASN A 81 0.84 5.88 10.84
CA ASN A 81 0.70 6.80 11.94
C ASN A 81 -0.70 7.42 11.93
N ASP A 82 -1.07 8.12 12.99
CA ASP A 82 -2.42 8.68 13.14
C ASP A 82 -2.76 9.67 12.01
N PHE A 83 -1.79 10.45 11.59
CA PHE A 83 -1.98 11.42 10.51
C PHE A 83 -2.36 10.72 9.20
N LEU A 84 -1.65 9.63 8.86
CA LEU A 84 -1.92 8.89 7.63
C LEU A 84 -3.24 8.12 7.73
N LYS A 85 -3.54 7.59 8.91
CA LYS A 85 -4.84 6.94 9.15
C LYS A 85 -5.99 7.90 8.92
N ASP A 86 -5.84 9.14 9.38
CA ASP A 86 -6.87 10.16 9.17
C ASP A 86 -7.06 10.45 7.68
N ILE A 87 -5.98 10.43 6.90
CA ILE A 87 -6.08 10.63 5.46
C ILE A 87 -6.93 9.53 4.83
N PHE A 88 -6.74 8.28 5.23
CA PHE A 88 -7.54 7.17 4.74
C PHE A 88 -9.01 7.32 5.18
N ASP A 89 -9.25 7.72 6.42
CA ASP A 89 -10.60 7.92 6.94
C ASP A 89 -11.34 9.01 6.18
N VAL A 90 -10.71 10.16 6.00
CA VAL A 90 -11.31 11.29 5.31
C VAL A 90 -11.59 10.97 3.85
N SER A 91 -10.75 10.13 3.25
CA SER A 91 -10.91 9.71 1.85
C SER A 91 -11.95 8.59 1.69
N GLY A 92 -12.51 8.08 2.79
CA GLY A 92 -13.50 7.01 2.74
C GLY A 92 -12.92 5.64 2.40
N LEU A 93 -11.62 5.45 2.60
CA LEU A 93 -10.93 4.24 2.18
C LEU A 93 -10.80 3.18 3.27
N THR A 94 -11.13 3.50 4.52
CA THR A 94 -10.94 2.55 5.61
C THR A 94 -11.73 1.26 5.45
N GLY A 95 -12.85 1.31 4.74
CA GLY A 95 -13.67 0.12 4.50
C GLY A 95 -13.13 -0.83 3.44
N PHE A 96 -12.12 -0.41 2.68
CA PHE A 96 -11.56 -1.22 1.60
C PHE A 96 -10.36 -2.05 2.02
N PHE A 97 -9.73 -1.70 3.14
CA PHE A 97 -8.49 -2.34 3.56
C PHE A 97 -8.64 -2.92 4.95
N THR A 98 -7.82 -3.93 5.25
CA THR A 98 -7.67 -4.42 6.61
C THR A 98 -6.53 -3.64 7.25
N PHE A 99 -6.80 -3.01 8.39
CA PHE A 99 -5.78 -2.26 9.14
C PHE A 99 -5.40 -3.05 10.39
N ASP A 100 -4.12 -3.05 10.65
CA ASP A 100 -3.60 -3.77 11.81
C ASP A 100 -2.74 -2.86 12.69
#